data_ed47ad46a79011f6bc45faa2d9d95cf7
#
_entry.id   ed47ad46a79011f6bc45faa2d9d95cf7
#
_cell.length_a   1.000
_cell.length_b   1.000
_cell.length_c   1.000
_cell.angle_alpha   90.00
_cell.angle_beta   90.00
_cell.angle_gamma   90.00
#
_symmetry.space_group_name_H-M   'P 1'
#
loop_
_entity.id
_entity.type
_entity.pdbx_description
1 polymer ?
#
loop_
_entity_poly.entity_id
_entity_poly.type
_entity_poly.pdbx_seq_one_letter_code
_entity_poly.pdbx_strand_id
1 'polypeptide(L)'
;MFMFLYHFLWTICLIFIAPVVGLLRLWVAGCGLRVTGCLGERLTARFALDLPDLQLDKGNIWVHALSVGEVVSAIPLVDSLQIEFPDKDIVFTVTTVTGMAIAREKLDSKVKAVLTMPVDAWWSVQRIVNFVKPSVFILIETDIWPALLCSLKRKGIKSILVNGRVSPRTLRSYGKHLSLSRRCLTLSTYASCSRIWTEKDFCRWALIRKSHNSRQHKNFDRGY
;
A
#
# COMPACT_ATOMS: atom_id res chain seq x y z
N MET A 1 1.63 6.98 -21.76
CA MET A 1 1.61 8.45 -21.78
C MET A 1 1.26 9.06 -20.42
N PHE A 2 0.11 8.77 -19.80
CA PHE A 2 -0.28 9.37 -18.50
C PHE A 2 0.69 9.09 -17.35
N MET A 3 1.11 7.85 -17.13
CA MET A 3 2.08 7.54 -16.06
C MET A 3 3.43 8.23 -16.28
N PHE A 4 3.83 8.40 -17.55
CA PHE A 4 5.02 9.18 -17.88
C PHE A 4 4.84 10.66 -17.48
N LEU A 5 3.70 11.27 -17.81
CA LEU A 5 3.36 12.65 -17.42
C LEU A 5 3.26 12.78 -15.89
N TYR A 6 2.64 11.81 -15.21
CA TYR A 6 2.56 11.78 -13.76
C TYR A 6 3.94 11.76 -13.09
N HIS A 7 4.82 10.87 -13.54
CA HIS A 7 6.19 10.81 -13.02
C HIS A 7 7.02 12.02 -13.40
N PHE A 8 6.81 12.58 -14.59
CA PHE A 8 7.46 13.81 -15.04
C PHE A 8 7.07 15.00 -14.16
N LEU A 9 5.79 15.19 -13.86
CA LEU A 9 5.31 16.21 -12.95
C LEU A 9 5.87 16.02 -11.53
N TRP A 10 5.91 14.78 -11.03
CA TRP A 10 6.53 14.46 -9.75
C TRP A 10 8.02 14.84 -9.74
N THR A 11 8.75 14.55 -10.80
CA THR A 11 10.18 14.86 -10.92
C THR A 11 10.39 16.37 -10.94
N ILE A 12 9.61 17.11 -11.72
CA ILE A 12 9.66 18.58 -11.74
C ILE A 12 9.37 19.14 -10.34
N CYS A 13 8.29 18.69 -9.72
CA CYS A 13 7.90 19.14 -8.38
C CYS A 13 9.05 18.95 -7.38
N LEU A 14 9.74 17.82 -7.44
CA LEU A 14 10.87 17.54 -6.56
C LEU A 14 12.11 18.39 -6.88
N ILE A 15 12.41 18.64 -8.14
CA ILE A 15 13.52 19.52 -8.53
C ILE A 15 13.34 20.93 -7.94
N PHE A 16 12.12 21.43 -7.89
CA PHE A 16 11.83 22.75 -7.33
C PHE A 16 11.66 22.74 -5.80
N ILE A 17 11.03 21.71 -5.24
CA ILE A 17 10.76 21.64 -3.80
C ILE A 17 11.99 21.19 -3.01
N ALA A 18 12.83 20.30 -3.50
CA ALA A 18 13.96 19.77 -2.77
C ALA A 18 14.99 20.88 -2.35
N PRO A 19 15.38 21.82 -3.24
CA PRO A 19 16.29 22.91 -2.84
C PRO A 19 15.62 23.84 -1.82
N VAL A 20 14.32 24.15 -1.96
CA VAL A 20 13.59 25.00 -1.01
C VAL A 20 13.54 24.34 0.37
N VAL A 21 13.25 23.05 0.43
CA VAL A 21 13.27 22.27 1.69
C VAL A 21 14.68 22.19 2.26
N GLY A 22 15.70 22.05 1.41
CA GLY A 22 17.12 22.08 1.80
C GLY A 22 17.54 23.42 2.43
N LEU A 23 17.19 24.52 1.78
CA LEU A 23 17.46 25.87 2.28
C LEU A 23 16.70 26.18 3.58
N LEU A 24 15.43 25.79 3.67
CA LEU A 24 14.64 25.91 4.90
C LEU A 24 15.28 25.10 6.06
N ARG A 25 15.80 23.91 5.77
CA ARG A 25 16.51 23.10 6.78
C ARG A 25 17.78 23.78 7.26
N LEU A 26 18.59 24.32 6.36
CA LEU A 26 19.80 25.06 6.71
C LEU A 26 19.47 26.30 7.54
N TRP A 27 18.43 27.02 7.18
CA TRP A 27 17.97 28.20 7.91
C TRP A 27 17.45 27.84 9.31
N VAL A 28 16.60 26.80 9.44
CA VAL A 28 16.09 26.32 10.75
C VAL A 28 17.23 25.76 11.61
N ALA A 29 18.21 25.07 11.04
CA ALA A 29 19.38 24.59 11.75
C ALA A 29 20.25 25.76 12.27
N GLY A 30 20.37 26.85 11.49
CA GLY A 30 21.04 28.06 11.90
C GLY A 30 20.35 28.81 13.05
N CYS A 31 19.02 28.64 13.20
CA CYS A 31 18.24 29.20 14.30
C CYS A 31 18.26 28.36 15.59
N GLY A 32 19.03 27.30 15.68
CA GLY A 32 19.17 26.45 16.87
C GLY A 32 17.97 25.60 17.24
N LEU A 33 16.94 25.56 16.38
CA LEU A 33 15.74 24.73 16.58
C LEU A 33 16.04 23.26 16.22
N ARG A 34 16.03 22.37 17.22
CA ARG A 34 16.21 20.90 17.07
C ARG A 34 15.09 20.16 16.32
N VAL A 35 14.32 20.85 15.49
CA VAL A 35 13.20 20.25 14.72
C VAL A 35 13.71 19.36 13.55
N THR A 36 14.99 19.48 13.22
CA THR A 36 15.59 18.90 12.00
C THR A 36 15.68 17.35 12.01
N GLY A 37 15.91 16.71 13.15
CA GLY A 37 16.05 15.25 13.23
C GLY A 37 14.75 14.51 12.86
N CYS A 38 13.68 14.83 13.53
CA CYS A 38 12.39 14.16 13.32
C CYS A 38 11.79 14.38 11.92
N LEU A 39 12.01 15.57 11.31
CA LEU A 39 11.57 15.84 9.94
C LEU A 39 12.43 15.08 8.91
N GLY A 40 13.73 14.92 9.20
CA GLY A 40 14.66 14.16 8.35
C GLY A 40 14.27 12.71 8.23
N GLU A 41 14.11 12.04 9.34
CA GLU A 41 13.72 10.63 9.43
C GLU A 41 12.35 10.38 8.74
N ARG A 42 11.40 11.30 8.90
CA ARG A 42 10.12 11.19 8.22
C ARG A 42 10.23 11.32 6.71
N LEU A 43 11.07 12.20 6.21
CA LEU A 43 11.28 12.35 4.77
C LEU A 43 12.00 11.13 4.20
N THR A 44 13.03 10.61 4.87
CA THR A 44 13.72 9.40 4.41
C THR A 44 12.78 8.21 4.37
N ALA A 45 11.94 8.02 5.39
CA ALA A 45 10.91 6.99 5.40
C ALA A 45 9.86 7.20 4.30
N ARG A 46 9.41 8.45 4.08
CA ARG A 46 8.43 8.78 3.02
C ARG A 46 8.96 8.59 1.61
N PHE A 47 10.26 8.66 1.41
CA PHE A 47 10.90 8.35 0.13
C PHE A 47 11.42 6.90 0.04
N ALA A 48 11.12 6.07 1.04
CA ALA A 48 11.62 4.72 1.18
C ALA A 48 13.16 4.64 1.10
N LEU A 49 13.86 5.65 1.59
CA LEU A 49 15.32 5.70 1.61
C LEU A 49 15.89 4.93 2.80
N ASP A 50 15.13 4.90 3.90
CA ASP A 50 15.45 4.24 5.15
C ASP A 50 14.40 3.13 5.41
N LEU A 51 14.64 1.97 4.82
CA LEU A 51 13.86 0.76 5.07
C LEU A 51 14.62 -0.08 6.12
N PRO A 52 13.91 -0.73 7.05
CA PRO A 52 14.57 -1.53 8.08
C PRO A 52 15.36 -2.67 7.46
N ASP A 53 16.46 -3.06 8.12
CA ASP A 53 17.23 -4.25 7.75
C ASP A 53 16.47 -5.50 8.19
N LEU A 54 15.40 -5.80 7.46
CA LEU A 54 14.53 -6.93 7.68
C LEU A 54 14.44 -7.76 6.40
N GLN A 55 14.81 -9.02 6.48
CA GLN A 55 14.63 -9.94 5.37
C GLN A 55 13.20 -10.44 5.34
N LEU A 56 12.51 -10.14 4.26
CA LEU A 56 11.17 -10.62 3.98
C LEU A 56 11.21 -11.64 2.84
N ASP A 57 10.56 -12.77 3.05
CA ASP A 57 10.39 -13.78 2.02
C ASP A 57 9.47 -13.28 0.89
N LYS A 58 9.31 -14.07 -0.15
CA LYS A 58 8.37 -13.75 -1.24
C LYS A 58 6.95 -14.17 -0.85
N GLY A 59 5.99 -13.37 -1.25
CA GLY A 59 4.58 -13.74 -1.15
C GLY A 59 3.87 -13.23 0.09
N ASN A 60 4.39 -12.17 0.70
CA ASN A 60 3.81 -11.51 1.87
C ASN A 60 2.44 -10.90 1.59
N ILE A 61 1.69 -10.68 2.65
CA ILE A 61 0.43 -9.94 2.61
C ILE A 61 0.75 -8.49 2.99
N TRP A 62 0.47 -7.54 2.09
CA TRP A 62 0.69 -6.13 2.34
C TRP A 62 -0.64 -5.43 2.61
N VAL A 63 -0.81 -4.89 3.81
CA VAL A 63 -2.00 -4.12 4.22
C VAL A 63 -1.63 -2.65 4.34
N HIS A 64 -2.47 -1.77 3.83
CA HIS A 64 -2.28 -0.33 3.92
C HIS A 64 -3.50 0.37 4.51
N ALA A 65 -3.25 1.26 5.48
CA ALA A 65 -4.23 2.17 6.08
C ALA A 65 -3.67 3.60 6.12
N LEU A 66 -4.50 4.61 5.88
CA LEU A 66 -4.09 6.01 5.88
C LEU A 66 -4.09 6.58 7.29
N SER A 67 -5.18 6.42 8.03
CA SER A 67 -5.53 7.13 9.26
C SER A 67 -5.73 6.19 10.46
N VAL A 68 -5.87 6.78 11.66
CA VAL A 68 -6.18 6.06 12.90
C VAL A 68 -7.45 5.20 12.76
N GLY A 69 -8.53 5.77 12.20
CA GLY A 69 -9.80 5.04 12.04
C GLY A 69 -9.65 3.81 11.14
N GLU A 70 -8.87 3.93 10.06
CA GLU A 70 -8.58 2.82 9.15
C GLU A 70 -7.69 1.76 9.80
N VAL A 71 -6.68 2.16 10.58
CA VAL A 71 -5.85 1.22 11.37
C VAL A 71 -6.72 0.40 12.31
N VAL A 72 -7.59 1.06 13.09
CA VAL A 72 -8.49 0.36 14.01
C VAL A 72 -9.44 -0.57 13.26
N SER A 73 -10.00 -0.13 12.13
CA SER A 73 -10.89 -0.97 11.30
C SER A 73 -10.17 -2.16 10.64
N ALA A 74 -8.85 -2.07 10.48
CA ALA A 74 -8.04 -3.14 9.91
C ALA A 74 -7.65 -4.23 10.92
N ILE A 75 -7.73 -3.99 12.24
CA ILE A 75 -7.30 -4.97 13.26
C ILE A 75 -8.00 -6.32 13.10
N PRO A 76 -9.34 -6.41 12.99
CA PRO A 76 -10.02 -7.70 12.81
C PRO A 76 -9.60 -8.41 11.52
N LEU A 77 -9.30 -7.65 10.46
CA LEU A 77 -8.80 -8.21 9.21
C LEU A 77 -7.40 -8.82 9.40
N VAL A 78 -6.50 -8.13 10.10
CA VAL A 78 -5.14 -8.63 10.39
C VAL A 78 -5.23 -9.91 11.22
N ASP A 79 -6.09 -9.95 12.24
CA ASP A 79 -6.29 -11.12 13.09
C ASP A 79 -6.77 -12.33 12.26
N SER A 80 -7.75 -12.11 11.38
CA SER A 80 -8.24 -13.15 10.47
C SER A 80 -7.18 -13.61 9.46
N LEU A 81 -6.35 -12.68 8.95
CA LEU A 81 -5.27 -13.01 8.03
C LEU A 81 -4.20 -13.88 8.68
N GLN A 82 -3.86 -13.64 9.94
CA GLN A 82 -2.90 -14.47 10.69
C GLN A 82 -3.40 -15.90 10.89
N ILE A 83 -4.69 -16.04 11.22
CA ILE A 83 -5.31 -17.35 11.42
C ILE A 83 -5.36 -18.14 10.11
N GLU A 84 -5.77 -17.50 9.02
CA GLU A 84 -5.98 -18.16 7.73
C GLU A 84 -4.68 -18.40 6.95
N PHE A 85 -3.65 -17.57 7.17
CA PHE A 85 -2.36 -17.63 6.47
C PHE A 85 -1.18 -17.57 7.46
N PRO A 86 -1.03 -18.55 8.37
CA PRO A 86 0.00 -18.53 9.41
C PRO A 86 1.43 -18.53 8.83
N ASP A 87 1.61 -19.08 7.63
CA ASP A 87 2.91 -19.15 6.93
C ASP A 87 3.25 -17.88 6.14
N LYS A 88 2.41 -16.81 6.23
CA LYS A 88 2.62 -15.58 5.49
C LYS A 88 2.92 -14.41 6.40
N ASP A 89 4.03 -13.75 6.14
CA ASP A 89 4.33 -12.50 6.80
C ASP A 89 3.31 -11.41 6.38
N ILE A 90 2.82 -10.66 7.34
CA ILE A 90 1.98 -9.48 7.10
C ILE A 90 2.86 -8.25 7.29
N VAL A 91 2.90 -7.38 6.28
CA VAL A 91 3.52 -6.06 6.36
C VAL A 91 2.42 -5.01 6.35
N PHE A 92 2.44 -4.14 7.35
CA PHE A 92 1.43 -3.09 7.52
C PHE A 92 2.05 -1.72 7.23
N THR A 93 1.40 -0.91 6.41
CA THR A 93 1.87 0.45 6.13
C THR A 93 0.85 1.49 6.52
N VAL A 94 1.33 2.62 7.05
CA VAL A 94 0.49 3.73 7.49
C VAL A 94 1.03 5.06 6.96
N THR A 95 0.14 6.00 6.64
CA THR A 95 0.54 7.31 6.12
C THR A 95 0.66 8.37 7.21
N THR A 96 -0.29 8.40 8.17
CA THR A 96 -0.30 9.46 9.21
C THR A 96 0.53 9.08 10.43
N VAL A 97 1.07 10.09 11.11
CA VAL A 97 1.89 9.90 12.32
C VAL A 97 1.08 9.29 13.46
N THR A 98 -0.13 9.79 13.67
CA THR A 98 -1.04 9.29 14.70
C THR A 98 -1.49 7.87 14.40
N GLY A 99 -1.78 7.56 13.12
CA GLY A 99 -2.07 6.21 12.67
C GLY A 99 -0.90 5.26 12.89
N MET A 100 0.34 5.72 12.64
CA MET A 100 1.56 4.94 12.89
C MET A 100 1.71 4.59 14.37
N ALA A 101 1.47 5.53 15.27
CA ALA A 101 1.54 5.28 16.72
C ALA A 101 0.54 4.19 17.14
N ILE A 102 -0.71 4.29 16.69
CA ILE A 102 -1.75 3.29 16.98
C ILE A 102 -1.43 1.94 16.32
N ALA A 103 -0.92 1.94 15.08
CA ALA A 103 -0.55 0.70 14.42
C ALA A 103 0.57 -0.04 15.16
N ARG A 104 1.60 0.68 15.62
CA ARG A 104 2.65 0.09 16.46
C ARG A 104 2.10 -0.45 17.78
N GLU A 105 1.25 0.32 18.46
CA GLU A 105 0.66 -0.11 19.73
C GLU A 105 -0.20 -1.39 19.58
N LYS A 106 -1.00 -1.49 18.52
CA LYS A 106 -2.01 -2.53 18.37
C LYS A 106 -1.62 -3.70 17.49
N LEU A 107 -0.68 -3.50 16.56
CA LEU A 107 -0.35 -4.48 15.52
C LEU A 107 1.11 -4.95 15.52
N ASP A 108 2.02 -4.33 16.28
CA ASP A 108 3.45 -4.66 16.24
C ASP A 108 3.73 -6.15 16.60
N SER A 109 2.94 -6.71 17.51
CA SER A 109 3.01 -8.14 17.86
C SER A 109 2.31 -9.07 16.86
N LYS A 110 1.56 -8.51 15.92
CA LYS A 110 0.71 -9.25 14.98
C LYS A 110 1.21 -9.23 13.55
N VAL A 111 2.09 -8.31 13.21
CA VAL A 111 2.63 -8.15 11.85
C VAL A 111 4.14 -8.18 11.87
N LYS A 112 4.74 -8.55 10.77
CA LYS A 112 6.18 -8.62 10.64
C LYS A 112 6.86 -7.25 10.70
N ALA A 113 6.19 -6.23 10.19
CA ALA A 113 6.66 -4.85 10.23
C ALA A 113 5.51 -3.86 10.07
N VAL A 114 5.60 -2.74 10.80
CA VAL A 114 4.78 -1.54 10.60
C VAL A 114 5.65 -0.44 10.01
N LEU A 115 5.34 -0.03 8.78
CA LEU A 115 6.15 0.89 7.99
C LEU A 115 5.37 2.15 7.60
N THR A 116 6.10 3.23 7.35
CA THR A 116 5.52 4.42 6.74
C THR A 116 5.23 4.17 5.26
N MET A 117 4.02 4.50 4.80
CA MET A 117 3.71 4.46 3.38
C MET A 117 4.54 5.51 2.65
N PRO A 118 5.37 5.14 1.66
CA PRO A 118 6.16 6.11 0.92
C PRO A 118 5.29 6.95 -0.01
N VAL A 119 5.84 8.07 -0.50
CA VAL A 119 5.19 8.88 -1.55
C VAL A 119 5.03 8.08 -2.84
N ASP A 120 4.01 8.40 -3.63
CA ASP A 120 3.67 7.69 -4.87
C ASP A 120 4.60 8.06 -6.05
N ALA A 121 5.91 8.15 -5.78
CA ALA A 121 6.92 8.38 -6.79
C ALA A 121 7.50 7.04 -7.28
N TRP A 122 7.87 6.95 -8.56
CA TRP A 122 8.26 5.69 -9.19
C TRP A 122 9.38 4.95 -8.46
N TRP A 123 10.39 5.65 -7.96
CA TRP A 123 11.53 5.04 -7.26
C TRP A 123 11.15 4.55 -5.85
N SER A 124 10.41 5.33 -5.07
CA SER A 124 9.98 4.94 -3.73
C SER A 124 8.99 3.78 -3.77
N VAL A 125 8.10 3.78 -4.76
CA VAL A 125 7.20 2.66 -5.04
C VAL A 125 7.98 1.39 -5.41
N GLN A 126 8.98 1.49 -6.29
CA GLN A 126 9.80 0.32 -6.65
C GLN A 126 10.56 -0.23 -5.46
N ARG A 127 11.13 0.65 -4.63
CA ARG A 127 11.87 0.24 -3.42
C ARG A 127 10.98 -0.50 -2.45
N ILE A 128 9.82 0.06 -2.09
CA ILE A 128 8.90 -0.58 -1.12
C ILE A 128 8.31 -1.87 -1.67
N VAL A 129 7.91 -1.93 -2.93
CA VAL A 129 7.38 -3.16 -3.55
C VAL A 129 8.43 -4.26 -3.61
N ASN A 130 9.70 -3.90 -3.91
CA ASN A 130 10.81 -4.85 -3.91
C ASN A 130 11.19 -5.30 -2.51
N PHE A 131 11.04 -4.43 -1.51
CA PHE A 131 11.28 -4.76 -0.11
C PHE A 131 10.20 -5.69 0.44
N VAL A 132 8.93 -5.31 0.30
CA VAL A 132 7.79 -6.09 0.82
C VAL A 132 7.59 -7.40 0.07
N LYS A 133 7.90 -7.49 -1.22
CA LYS A 133 7.69 -8.66 -2.10
C LYS A 133 6.30 -9.28 -1.98
N PRO A 134 5.21 -8.49 -2.08
CA PRO A 134 3.89 -8.95 -1.75
C PRO A 134 3.31 -9.90 -2.81
N SER A 135 2.46 -10.83 -2.38
CA SER A 135 1.57 -11.62 -3.26
C SER A 135 0.21 -10.96 -3.43
N VAL A 136 -0.19 -10.16 -2.44
CA VAL A 136 -1.43 -9.41 -2.44
C VAL A 136 -1.23 -8.08 -1.71
N PHE A 137 -1.88 -7.04 -2.21
CA PHE A 137 -1.97 -5.73 -1.59
C PHE A 137 -3.42 -5.46 -1.17
N ILE A 138 -3.63 -5.12 0.09
CA ILE A 138 -4.95 -4.84 0.66
C ILE A 138 -4.98 -3.37 1.07
N LEU A 139 -5.85 -2.61 0.44
CA LEU A 139 -6.07 -1.20 0.72
C LEU A 139 -7.32 -1.05 1.58
N ILE A 140 -7.19 -0.38 2.72
CA ILE A 140 -8.31 -0.04 3.59
C ILE A 140 -8.86 1.33 3.17
N GLU A 141 -10.16 1.39 2.94
CA GLU A 141 -10.88 2.58 2.44
C GLU A 141 -10.43 3.04 1.03
N THR A 142 -10.38 4.35 0.74
CA THR A 142 -10.36 4.84 -0.64
C THR A 142 -9.13 5.65 -1.00
N ASP A 143 -7.99 5.38 -0.42
CA ASP A 143 -6.76 6.10 -0.75
C ASP A 143 -6.07 5.50 -1.98
N ILE A 144 -6.19 6.18 -3.12
CA ILE A 144 -5.72 5.68 -4.41
C ILE A 144 -4.32 6.19 -4.71
N TRP A 145 -3.38 5.26 -4.88
CA TRP A 145 -1.97 5.48 -5.22
C TRP A 145 -1.68 5.00 -6.64
N PRO A 146 -1.77 5.87 -7.67
CA PRO A 146 -1.71 5.45 -9.07
C PRO A 146 -0.41 4.75 -9.46
N ALA A 147 0.75 5.26 -9.02
CA ALA A 147 2.04 4.66 -9.37
C ALA A 147 2.21 3.29 -8.69
N LEU A 148 1.79 3.17 -7.42
CA LEU A 148 1.82 1.91 -6.69
C LEU A 148 0.93 0.88 -7.39
N LEU A 149 -0.34 1.19 -7.64
CA LEU A 149 -1.28 0.27 -8.28
C LEU A 149 -0.82 -0.17 -9.66
N CYS A 150 -0.24 0.74 -10.45
CA CYS A 150 0.37 0.39 -11.74
C CYS A 150 1.59 -0.51 -11.58
N SER A 151 2.44 -0.28 -10.57
CA SER A 151 3.60 -1.13 -10.29
C SER A 151 3.19 -2.52 -9.88
N LEU A 152 2.23 -2.65 -8.95
CA LEU A 152 1.68 -3.93 -8.51
C LEU A 152 1.07 -4.71 -9.68
N LYS A 153 0.27 -4.05 -10.52
CA LYS A 153 -0.33 -4.67 -11.71
C LYS A 153 0.72 -5.19 -12.68
N ARG A 154 1.78 -4.42 -12.96
CA ARG A 154 2.88 -4.86 -13.85
C ARG A 154 3.59 -6.11 -13.32
N LYS A 155 3.65 -6.26 -12.00
CA LYS A 155 4.24 -7.44 -11.33
C LYS A 155 3.23 -8.58 -11.14
N GLY A 156 2.01 -8.47 -11.63
CA GLY A 156 0.95 -9.46 -11.47
C GLY A 156 0.41 -9.57 -10.05
N ILE A 157 0.71 -8.59 -9.18
CA ILE A 157 0.27 -8.56 -7.78
C ILE A 157 -1.18 -8.06 -7.73
N LYS A 158 -2.06 -8.82 -7.07
CA LYS A 158 -3.46 -8.44 -6.92
C LYS A 158 -3.62 -7.37 -5.86
N SER A 159 -4.50 -6.39 -6.14
CA SER A 159 -4.88 -5.35 -5.19
C SER A 159 -6.34 -5.49 -4.83
N ILE A 160 -6.64 -5.45 -3.53
CA ILE A 160 -7.98 -5.60 -2.96
C ILE A 160 -8.31 -4.33 -2.20
N LEU A 161 -9.51 -3.81 -2.40
CA LEU A 161 -10.04 -2.68 -1.63
C LEU A 161 -11.04 -3.20 -0.59
N VAL A 162 -10.79 -2.91 0.67
CA VAL A 162 -11.65 -3.28 1.80
C VAL A 162 -12.28 -2.02 2.38
N ASN A 163 -13.57 -2.07 2.71
CA ASN A 163 -14.34 -0.96 3.26
C ASN A 163 -14.30 0.32 2.40
N GLY A 164 -14.22 0.16 1.07
CA GLY A 164 -14.13 1.29 0.14
C GLY A 164 -15.41 2.13 0.13
N ARG A 165 -15.31 3.37 0.62
CA ARG A 165 -16.39 4.37 0.57
C ARG A 165 -16.26 5.19 -0.71
N VAL A 166 -16.74 4.68 -1.84
CA VAL A 166 -16.75 5.45 -3.09
C VAL A 166 -18.09 6.16 -3.24
N SER A 167 -18.08 7.49 -3.13
CA SER A 167 -19.30 8.26 -3.35
C SER A 167 -19.70 8.21 -4.84
N PRO A 168 -21.02 8.28 -5.18
CA PRO A 168 -21.47 8.34 -6.56
C PRO A 168 -20.89 9.52 -7.35
N ARG A 169 -20.53 10.63 -6.68
CA ARG A 169 -19.84 11.77 -7.29
C ARG A 169 -18.39 11.45 -7.65
N THR A 170 -17.68 10.77 -6.77
CA THR A 170 -16.30 10.31 -6.98
C THR A 170 -16.25 9.29 -8.13
N LEU A 171 -17.21 8.35 -8.19
CA LEU A 171 -17.36 7.42 -9.30
C LEU A 171 -17.59 8.12 -10.65
N ARG A 172 -18.42 9.19 -10.70
CA ARG A 172 -18.64 9.97 -11.92
C ARG A 172 -17.41 10.78 -12.33
N SER A 173 -16.68 11.34 -11.36
CA SER A 173 -15.43 12.05 -11.62
C SER A 173 -14.36 11.12 -12.16
N TYR A 174 -14.20 9.95 -11.55
CA TYR A 174 -13.32 8.90 -12.06
C TYR A 174 -13.82 8.37 -13.42
N GLY A 175 -15.13 8.30 -13.65
CA GLY A 175 -15.73 7.89 -14.92
C GLY A 175 -15.33 8.75 -16.11
N LYS A 176 -15.23 10.06 -15.93
CA LYS A 176 -14.76 11.01 -16.97
C LYS A 176 -13.26 10.84 -17.27
N HIS A 177 -12.46 10.39 -16.31
CA HIS A 177 -11.04 10.09 -16.46
C HIS A 177 -10.77 8.58 -16.60
N LEU A 178 -11.81 7.75 -16.76
CA LEU A 178 -11.79 6.30 -16.68
C LEU A 178 -11.08 5.62 -17.86
N SER A 179 -10.93 6.29 -19.01
CA SER A 179 -10.09 5.77 -20.10
C SER A 179 -8.62 5.60 -19.64
N LEU A 180 -8.23 6.41 -18.69
CA LEU A 180 -6.92 6.43 -18.06
C LEU A 180 -6.82 5.40 -16.93
N SER A 181 -7.87 5.28 -16.11
CA SER A 181 -7.93 4.39 -14.95
C SER A 181 -8.16 2.92 -15.34
N ARG A 182 -8.88 2.63 -16.43
CA ARG A 182 -9.08 1.24 -16.91
C ARG A 182 -7.78 0.50 -17.23
N ARG A 183 -6.73 1.18 -17.64
CA ARG A 183 -5.41 0.55 -17.87
C ARG A 183 -4.60 0.31 -16.59
N CYS A 184 -4.82 1.11 -15.55
CA CYS A 184 -4.09 1.01 -14.28
C CYS A 184 -4.92 0.33 -13.17
N LEU A 185 -6.22 0.54 -13.14
CA LEU A 185 -7.13 0.09 -12.10
C LEU A 185 -7.89 -1.17 -12.53
N THR A 186 -7.19 -2.28 -12.76
CA THR A 186 -7.85 -3.56 -12.51
C THR A 186 -7.72 -3.84 -11.01
N LEU A 187 -8.34 -2.97 -10.21
CA LEU A 187 -8.76 -3.34 -8.88
C LEU A 187 -9.76 -4.49 -9.10
N SER A 188 -9.43 -5.69 -8.64
CA SER A 188 -10.45 -6.68 -8.35
C SER A 188 -11.26 -6.07 -7.21
N THR A 189 -12.21 -5.20 -7.59
CA THR A 189 -13.02 -4.43 -6.67
C THR A 189 -14.03 -5.39 -6.07
N TYR A 190 -13.68 -6.05 -5.01
CA TYR A 190 -14.68 -6.40 -4.03
C TYR A 190 -14.93 -5.14 -3.20
N ALA A 191 -15.63 -4.18 -3.78
CA ALA A 191 -16.23 -3.08 -3.06
C ALA A 191 -17.36 -3.66 -2.23
N SER A 192 -17.08 -4.10 -1.03
CA SER A 192 -18.10 -4.24 -0.01
C SER A 192 -18.46 -2.83 0.45
N CYS A 193 -19.41 -2.22 -0.26
CA CYS A 193 -20.12 -1.05 0.22
C CYS A 193 -20.82 -1.46 1.53
N SER A 194 -20.42 -0.89 2.66
CA SER A 194 -21.11 -0.90 3.97
C SER A 194 -21.43 -2.24 4.64
N ARG A 195 -20.82 -3.34 4.29
CA ARG A 195 -20.83 -4.55 5.12
C ARG A 195 -19.44 -4.81 5.67
N ILE A 196 -19.35 -4.94 6.98
CA ILE A 196 -18.20 -5.55 7.67
C ILE A 196 -17.97 -6.89 6.97
N TRP A 197 -16.76 -7.08 6.41
CA TRP A 197 -16.35 -8.38 5.92
C TRP A 197 -16.44 -9.35 7.08
N THR A 198 -17.32 -10.34 6.96
CA THR A 198 -17.33 -11.44 7.91
C THR A 198 -16.19 -12.37 7.54
N GLU A 199 -15.63 -13.04 8.53
CA GLU A 199 -14.62 -14.11 8.36
C GLU A 199 -14.99 -15.07 7.21
N LYS A 200 -16.30 -15.36 7.01
CA LYS A 200 -16.82 -16.20 5.93
C LYS A 200 -16.62 -15.63 4.52
N ASP A 201 -16.67 -14.31 4.35
CA ASP A 201 -16.50 -13.68 3.03
C ASP A 201 -15.03 -13.72 2.59
N PHE A 202 -14.11 -13.59 3.55
CA PHE A 202 -12.67 -13.71 3.29
C PHE A 202 -12.26 -15.17 3.02
N CYS A 203 -12.77 -16.12 3.80
CA CYS A 203 -12.54 -17.55 3.58
C CYS A 203 -13.07 -18.01 2.21
N ARG A 204 -14.21 -17.49 1.76
CA ARG A 204 -14.76 -17.79 0.44
C ARG A 204 -13.84 -17.28 -0.69
N TRP A 205 -13.24 -16.12 -0.53
CA TRP A 205 -12.24 -15.61 -1.48
C TRP A 205 -10.95 -16.45 -1.49
N ALA A 206 -10.45 -16.84 -0.32
CA ALA A 206 -9.28 -17.70 -0.17
C ALA A 206 -9.51 -19.09 -0.81
N LEU A 207 -10.70 -19.66 -0.65
CA LEU A 207 -11.10 -20.94 -1.26
C LEU A 207 -11.19 -20.86 -2.78
N ILE A 208 -11.69 -19.76 -3.36
CA ILE A 208 -11.72 -19.54 -4.80
C ILE A 208 -10.30 -19.53 -5.37
N ARG A 209 -9.33 -18.94 -4.65
CA ARG A 209 -7.92 -18.93 -5.05
C ARG A 209 -7.29 -20.32 -5.00
N LYS A 210 -7.60 -21.12 -3.97
CA LYS A 210 -7.10 -22.51 -3.84
C LYS A 210 -7.59 -23.38 -5.01
N SER A 211 -8.84 -23.20 -5.43
CA SER A 211 -9.41 -23.91 -6.58
C SER A 211 -8.83 -23.47 -7.93
N HIS A 212 -8.41 -22.21 -8.07
CA HIS A 212 -7.85 -21.71 -9.32
C HIS A 212 -6.38 -22.14 -9.51
N ASN A 213 -5.59 -22.15 -8.43
CA ASN A 213 -4.21 -22.66 -8.46
C ASN A 213 -4.17 -24.18 -8.71
N SER A 214 -5.11 -24.94 -8.16
CA SER A 214 -5.18 -26.38 -8.39
C SER A 214 -5.61 -26.74 -9.84
N ARG A 215 -6.32 -25.86 -10.55
CA ARG A 215 -6.62 -26.05 -11.98
C ARG A 215 -5.45 -25.70 -12.90
N GLN A 216 -4.60 -24.74 -12.54
CA GLN A 216 -3.40 -24.44 -13.33
C GLN A 216 -2.35 -25.55 -13.21
N HIS A 217 -2.16 -26.16 -12.05
CA HIS A 217 -1.25 -27.31 -11.90
C HIS A 217 -1.73 -28.56 -12.65
N LYS A 218 -3.03 -28.80 -12.71
CA LYS A 218 -3.57 -29.97 -13.48
C LYS A 218 -3.50 -29.83 -14.99
N ASN A 219 -3.35 -28.61 -15.51
CA ASN A 219 -3.15 -28.39 -16.96
C ASN A 219 -1.70 -28.46 -17.38
N PHE A 220 -0.74 -28.41 -16.45
CA PHE A 220 0.68 -28.58 -16.73
C PHE A 220 1.10 -30.04 -16.83
N ASP A 221 0.39 -30.95 -16.11
CA ASP A 221 0.70 -32.39 -16.09
C ASP A 221 0.00 -33.20 -17.21
N ARG A 222 -0.71 -32.56 -18.13
CA ARG A 222 -1.35 -33.21 -19.29
C ARG A 222 -0.71 -32.92 -20.63
N GLY A 223 0.49 -32.37 -20.63
CA GLY A 223 1.23 -31.97 -21.83
C GLY A 223 2.57 -32.67 -21.98
N TYR A 224 2.60 -34.01 -21.81
CA TYR A 224 3.65 -34.90 -22.29
C TYR A 224 3.02 -36.21 -22.76
#